data_acf2178b53d25010ba993e0262405876
#
_entry.id   acf2178b53d25010ba993e0262405876
#
_cell.length_a   1.000
_cell.length_b   1.000
_cell.length_c   1.000
_cell.angle_alpha   90.00
_cell.angle_beta   90.00
_cell.angle_gamma   90.00
#
_symmetry.space_group_name_H-M   'P 1'
#
loop_
_entity.id
_entity.type
_entity.pdbx_description
1 polymer ?
#
loop_
_entity_poly.entity_id
_entity_poly.type
_entity_poly.pdbx_seq_one_letter_code
_entity_poly.pdbx_strand_id
1 'polypeptide(L)'
;MNQNRVVPDVTVVVGAYEAMPYLVRCLESVESQTLGPDRIEIVAVNDGSTDGTGEYLEEFAARSKVATRVIHQANSGGPSGPRNVGLRMARGRYVFFLDADDFFGDEALERLVAMADRAGTDVVLGRLKGVGRKVGSSMFARTEERVDVHSSRVVFALSAQKLFRRELLSRLGLEFDETLPTGEDSLFTMEAYLRGNGVSVVADYDCYHLVARDDGKHATRRGSYPPRFQALTALTELIVRLEPPGPKRDQLLVRPFTVGLLQQFGPHLLKESEEVRRHKLELAAPMVRYWSRGVADRIKVGERLVLACVAAGRLDILADVLEFVRTKQVPEVVTGDRRGRIFLAYPHFGDRRSGIPRSAYQVTVPDWSGSRRIMPTVTLPSLARRAVGRARRDLRRLGVRRPRRRRVKLDNG
;
A
#
# COMPACT_ATOMS: atom_id res chain seq x y z
N MET A 1 -27.75 -2.20 39.20
CA MET A 1 -27.75 -3.46 38.46
C MET A 1 -26.55 -3.43 37.51
N ASN A 2 -25.47 -4.12 37.86
CA ASN A 2 -24.29 -4.28 37.00
C ASN A 2 -24.68 -5.27 35.90
N GLN A 3 -25.15 -4.79 34.77
CA GLN A 3 -25.17 -5.61 33.56
C GLN A 3 -23.70 -5.87 33.21
N ASN A 4 -23.30 -7.11 33.28
CA ASN A 4 -22.08 -7.60 32.63
C ASN A 4 -22.23 -7.27 31.13
N ARG A 5 -21.84 -6.07 30.69
CA ARG A 5 -21.82 -5.72 29.27
C ARG A 5 -20.74 -6.59 28.64
N VAL A 6 -21.16 -7.57 27.86
CA VAL A 6 -20.27 -8.39 27.04
C VAL A 6 -19.42 -7.43 26.20
N VAL A 7 -18.10 -7.57 26.31
CA VAL A 7 -17.18 -6.78 25.48
C VAL A 7 -17.34 -7.27 24.04
N PRO A 8 -17.68 -6.42 23.08
CA PRO A 8 -17.81 -6.85 21.69
C PRO A 8 -16.47 -7.34 21.14
N ASP A 9 -16.51 -8.24 20.18
CA ASP A 9 -15.29 -8.66 19.51
C ASP A 9 -14.71 -7.55 18.64
N VAL A 10 -15.58 -6.87 17.89
CA VAL A 10 -15.12 -5.84 16.94
C VAL A 10 -15.86 -4.52 17.18
N THR A 11 -15.10 -3.44 17.27
CA THR A 11 -15.63 -2.09 17.03
C THR A 11 -15.37 -1.74 15.56
N VAL A 12 -16.45 -1.50 14.81
CA VAL A 12 -16.36 -0.92 13.47
C VAL A 12 -16.46 0.60 13.61
N VAL A 13 -15.38 1.28 13.27
CA VAL A 13 -15.32 2.74 13.24
C VAL A 13 -15.66 3.23 11.84
N VAL A 14 -16.72 4.04 11.71
CA VAL A 14 -17.18 4.62 10.45
C VAL A 14 -17.05 6.15 10.53
N GLY A 15 -16.05 6.71 9.85
CA GLY A 15 -15.96 8.16 9.64
C GLY A 15 -16.76 8.54 8.39
N ALA A 16 -17.76 9.43 8.54
CA ALA A 16 -18.67 9.80 7.46
C ALA A 16 -18.65 11.32 7.23
N TYR A 17 -18.40 11.71 5.97
CA TYR A 17 -18.53 13.09 5.49
C TYR A 17 -19.12 13.07 4.07
N GLU A 18 -20.29 13.72 3.89
CA GLU A 18 -21.00 13.75 2.59
C GLU A 18 -21.09 12.32 2.00
N ALA A 19 -21.63 11.36 2.79
CA ALA A 19 -21.56 9.94 2.50
C ALA A 19 -22.80 9.37 1.83
N MET A 20 -23.88 10.14 1.71
CA MET A 20 -25.09 9.66 1.05
C MET A 20 -24.92 9.57 -0.47
N PRO A 21 -25.52 8.55 -1.13
CA PRO A 21 -26.32 7.45 -0.58
C PRO A 21 -25.51 6.21 -0.18
N TYR A 22 -24.18 6.23 -0.27
CA TYR A 22 -23.30 5.06 -0.09
C TYR A 22 -23.35 4.50 1.33
N LEU A 23 -23.56 5.37 2.33
CA LEU A 23 -23.61 5.04 3.75
C LEU A 23 -24.68 3.97 4.07
N VAL A 24 -25.77 3.94 3.32
CA VAL A 24 -26.84 2.94 3.50
C VAL A 24 -26.26 1.53 3.40
N ARG A 25 -25.62 1.21 2.28
CA ARG A 25 -25.02 -0.09 2.05
C ARG A 25 -23.87 -0.39 3.01
N CYS A 26 -23.10 0.63 3.34
CA CYS A 26 -22.01 0.52 4.31
C CYS A 26 -22.50 -0.04 5.64
N LEU A 27 -23.50 0.59 6.25
CA LEU A 27 -24.02 0.19 7.56
C LEU A 27 -24.83 -1.11 7.51
N GLU A 28 -25.62 -1.34 6.45
CA GLU A 28 -26.31 -2.61 6.24
C GLU A 28 -25.33 -3.80 6.16
N SER A 29 -24.16 -3.59 5.55
CA SER A 29 -23.12 -4.63 5.48
C SER A 29 -22.49 -4.97 6.84
N VAL A 30 -22.56 -4.07 7.82
CA VAL A 30 -22.14 -4.36 9.20
C VAL A 30 -23.24 -5.10 9.95
N GLU A 31 -24.48 -4.72 9.74
CA GLU A 31 -25.65 -5.34 10.41
C GLU A 31 -25.88 -6.79 9.95
N SER A 32 -25.53 -7.11 8.68
CA SER A 32 -25.66 -8.46 8.08
C SER A 32 -24.51 -9.41 8.37
N GLN A 33 -23.50 -8.99 9.14
CA GLN A 33 -22.33 -9.85 9.40
C GLN A 33 -22.68 -11.15 10.13
N THR A 34 -22.16 -12.27 9.65
CA THR A 34 -22.34 -13.61 10.27
C THR A 34 -21.71 -13.72 11.66
N LEU A 35 -20.80 -12.82 12.01
CA LEU A 35 -20.24 -12.72 13.37
C LEU A 35 -21.34 -12.51 14.43
N GLY A 36 -22.45 -11.86 14.06
CA GLY A 36 -23.60 -11.61 14.91
C GLY A 36 -23.59 -10.24 15.61
N PRO A 37 -24.77 -9.63 15.77
CA PRO A 37 -24.91 -8.25 16.25
C PRO A 37 -24.38 -8.02 17.67
N ASP A 38 -24.48 -9.01 18.56
CA ASP A 38 -24.02 -8.90 19.95
C ASP A 38 -22.50 -8.84 20.08
N ARG A 39 -21.78 -9.26 19.04
CA ARG A 39 -20.31 -9.31 19.00
C ARG A 39 -19.70 -8.12 18.26
N ILE A 40 -20.53 -7.21 17.74
CA ILE A 40 -20.12 -6.03 16.99
C ILE A 40 -20.68 -4.78 17.68
N GLU A 41 -19.89 -3.73 17.70
CA GLU A 41 -20.39 -2.37 17.94
C GLU A 41 -19.97 -1.47 16.78
N ILE A 42 -20.79 -0.47 16.48
CA ILE A 42 -20.47 0.59 15.52
C ILE A 42 -20.21 1.88 16.29
N VAL A 43 -19.11 2.55 15.97
CA VAL A 43 -18.88 3.94 16.34
C VAL A 43 -18.84 4.76 15.05
N ALA A 44 -19.96 5.43 14.76
CA ALA A 44 -20.11 6.27 13.58
C ALA A 44 -19.86 7.73 13.94
N VAL A 45 -18.97 8.38 13.19
CA VAL A 45 -18.62 9.78 13.43
C VAL A 45 -18.99 10.60 12.20
N ASN A 46 -20.02 11.44 12.34
CA ASN A 46 -20.41 12.43 11.34
C ASN A 46 -19.47 13.63 11.42
N ASP A 47 -18.66 13.84 10.40
CA ASP A 47 -17.64 14.90 10.32
C ASP A 47 -18.18 16.19 9.68
N GLY A 48 -19.36 16.66 10.14
CA GLY A 48 -19.96 17.91 9.69
C GLY A 48 -20.60 17.84 8.31
N SER A 49 -21.28 16.73 8.00
CA SER A 49 -22.03 16.55 6.74
C SER A 49 -23.30 17.40 6.68
N THR A 50 -23.73 17.74 5.45
CA THR A 50 -24.93 18.53 5.14
C THR A 50 -25.89 17.83 4.17
N ASP A 51 -25.57 16.60 3.76
CA ASP A 51 -26.29 15.83 2.73
C ASP A 51 -27.28 14.79 3.27
N GLY A 52 -27.65 14.86 4.57
CA GLY A 52 -28.50 13.87 5.23
C GLY A 52 -27.73 12.70 5.87
N THR A 53 -26.39 12.70 5.81
CA THR A 53 -25.55 11.67 6.44
C THR A 53 -25.78 11.59 7.96
N GLY A 54 -25.84 12.74 8.64
CA GLY A 54 -26.03 12.80 10.09
C GLY A 54 -27.38 12.23 10.53
N GLU A 55 -28.43 12.64 9.86
CA GLU A 55 -29.80 12.18 10.10
C GLU A 55 -29.95 10.67 9.87
N TYR A 56 -29.36 10.16 8.79
CA TYR A 56 -29.38 8.73 8.51
C TYR A 56 -28.62 7.90 9.56
N LEU A 57 -27.49 8.41 10.09
CA LEU A 57 -26.76 7.74 11.16
C LEU A 57 -27.60 7.60 12.44
N GLU A 58 -28.34 8.65 12.84
CA GLU A 58 -29.24 8.61 14.01
C GLU A 58 -30.41 7.67 13.78
N GLU A 59 -31.05 7.71 12.61
CA GLU A 59 -32.11 6.80 12.23
C GLU A 59 -31.63 5.32 12.26
N PHE A 60 -30.46 5.06 11.70
CA PHE A 60 -29.85 3.73 11.72
C PHE A 60 -29.58 3.27 13.16
N ALA A 61 -28.99 4.11 14.00
CA ALA A 61 -28.69 3.78 15.39
C ALA A 61 -29.95 3.44 16.22
N ALA A 62 -31.05 4.12 15.92
CA ALA A 62 -32.33 3.88 16.60
C ALA A 62 -32.99 2.53 16.25
N ARG A 63 -32.76 1.98 15.05
CA ARG A 63 -33.40 0.74 14.55
C ARG A 63 -32.48 -0.47 14.48
N SER A 64 -31.16 -0.26 14.47
CA SER A 64 -30.19 -1.34 14.26
C SER A 64 -30.12 -2.30 15.43
N LYS A 65 -29.94 -3.58 15.12
CA LYS A 65 -29.65 -4.63 16.11
C LYS A 65 -28.22 -4.57 16.63
N VAL A 66 -27.31 -3.95 15.88
CA VAL A 66 -25.91 -3.73 16.28
C VAL A 66 -25.84 -2.50 17.18
N ALA A 67 -25.22 -2.62 18.33
CA ALA A 67 -25.01 -1.49 19.25
C ALA A 67 -24.26 -0.35 18.54
N THR A 68 -24.97 0.72 18.20
CA THR A 68 -24.46 1.83 17.41
C THR A 68 -24.38 3.09 18.26
N ARG A 69 -23.24 3.77 18.22
CA ARG A 69 -23.04 5.09 18.81
C ARG A 69 -22.72 6.08 17.71
N VAL A 70 -23.49 7.16 17.66
CA VAL A 70 -23.27 8.28 16.73
C VAL A 70 -22.60 9.43 17.47
N ILE A 71 -21.65 10.07 16.81
CA ILE A 71 -20.96 11.27 17.29
C ILE A 71 -20.96 12.29 16.16
N HIS A 72 -21.40 13.51 16.47
CA HIS A 72 -21.33 14.62 15.53
C HIS A 72 -20.20 15.56 15.92
N GLN A 73 -19.40 15.98 14.94
CA GLN A 73 -18.34 16.96 15.11
C GLN A 73 -18.30 17.94 13.94
N ALA A 74 -17.65 19.08 14.14
CA ALA A 74 -17.34 19.96 13.02
C ALA A 74 -16.36 19.28 12.08
N ASN A 75 -16.45 19.59 10.77
CA ASN A 75 -15.59 19.00 9.75
C ASN A 75 -14.10 19.19 10.10
N SER A 76 -13.39 18.08 10.23
CA SER A 76 -11.97 18.02 10.60
C SER A 76 -11.02 18.20 9.41
N GLY A 77 -11.54 18.24 8.18
CA GLY A 77 -10.76 18.41 6.97
C GLY A 77 -10.16 17.12 6.39
N GLY A 78 -10.41 15.97 7.01
CA GLY A 78 -9.88 14.70 6.52
C GLY A 78 -10.32 13.49 7.32
N PRO A 79 -9.93 12.27 6.91
CA PRO A 79 -10.39 11.04 7.55
C PRO A 79 -9.76 10.77 8.92
N SER A 80 -8.67 11.43 9.28
CA SER A 80 -7.93 11.22 10.54
C SER A 80 -8.78 11.56 11.77
N GLY A 81 -9.40 12.76 11.78
CA GLY A 81 -10.20 13.24 12.90
C GLY A 81 -11.32 12.27 13.30
N PRO A 82 -12.26 11.94 12.41
CA PRO A 82 -13.35 11.01 12.74
C PRO A 82 -12.84 9.60 13.09
N ARG A 83 -11.78 9.11 12.46
CA ARG A 83 -11.18 7.80 12.83
C ARG A 83 -10.58 7.82 14.23
N ASN A 84 -9.90 8.89 14.63
CA ASN A 84 -9.33 9.03 15.97
C ASN A 84 -10.43 9.14 17.04
N VAL A 85 -11.48 9.92 16.78
CA VAL A 85 -12.64 10.00 17.70
C VAL A 85 -13.27 8.61 17.85
N GLY A 86 -13.50 7.90 16.76
CA GLY A 86 -14.04 6.55 16.80
C GLY A 86 -13.14 5.56 17.53
N LEU A 87 -11.83 5.64 17.32
CA LEU A 87 -10.83 4.79 17.99
C LEU A 87 -10.84 5.00 19.51
N ARG A 88 -10.87 6.25 19.99
CA ARG A 88 -10.93 6.55 21.43
C ARG A 88 -12.20 6.03 22.10
N MET A 89 -13.29 5.89 21.34
CA MET A 89 -14.57 5.38 21.83
C MET A 89 -14.74 3.86 21.70
N ALA A 90 -13.81 3.19 20.99
CA ALA A 90 -13.85 1.76 20.73
C ALA A 90 -13.69 0.93 22.01
N ARG A 91 -14.53 -0.10 22.15
CA ARG A 91 -14.51 -1.05 23.30
C ARG A 91 -14.22 -2.49 22.88
N GLY A 92 -14.38 -2.80 21.60
CA GLY A 92 -14.13 -4.13 21.07
C GLY A 92 -12.70 -4.63 21.31
N ARG A 93 -12.52 -5.95 21.33
CA ARG A 93 -11.18 -6.57 21.37
C ARG A 93 -10.34 -6.15 20.15
N TYR A 94 -11.03 -5.95 19.02
CA TYR A 94 -10.48 -5.51 17.75
C TYR A 94 -11.16 -4.23 17.28
N VAL A 95 -10.46 -3.48 16.43
CA VAL A 95 -10.99 -2.28 15.75
C VAL A 95 -10.83 -2.49 14.25
N PHE A 96 -11.86 -2.15 13.49
CA PHE A 96 -11.83 -2.09 12.04
C PHE A 96 -12.30 -0.70 11.58
N PHE A 97 -11.53 -0.04 10.70
CA PHE A 97 -11.92 1.23 10.11
C PHE A 97 -12.61 0.96 8.76
N LEU A 98 -13.91 1.26 8.68
CA LEU A 98 -14.73 1.09 7.49
C LEU A 98 -15.01 2.47 6.89
N ASP A 99 -14.63 2.68 5.63
CA ASP A 99 -14.96 3.91 4.92
C ASP A 99 -16.44 3.93 4.55
N ALA A 100 -17.08 5.08 4.68
CA ALA A 100 -18.55 5.21 4.58
C ALA A 100 -19.11 4.98 3.16
N ASP A 101 -18.24 4.92 2.15
CA ASP A 101 -18.59 4.60 0.75
C ASP A 101 -18.28 3.15 0.34
N ASP A 102 -17.73 2.34 1.27
CA ASP A 102 -17.36 0.94 1.06
C ASP A 102 -18.26 -0.01 1.85
N PHE A 103 -18.09 -1.33 1.70
CA PHE A 103 -18.90 -2.31 2.43
C PHE A 103 -18.15 -3.64 2.63
N PHE A 104 -18.57 -4.41 3.62
CA PHE A 104 -18.08 -5.75 3.91
C PHE A 104 -18.70 -6.84 3.04
N GLY A 105 -18.02 -7.97 2.84
CA GLY A 105 -18.66 -9.24 2.54
C GLY A 105 -19.27 -9.83 3.82
N ASP A 106 -20.30 -10.64 3.70
CA ASP A 106 -21.14 -11.09 4.82
C ASP A 106 -20.38 -11.84 5.94
N GLU A 107 -19.33 -12.61 5.60
CA GLU A 107 -18.50 -13.38 6.54
C GLU A 107 -17.19 -12.65 6.94
N ALA A 108 -17.05 -11.39 6.58
CA ALA A 108 -15.77 -10.69 6.69
C ALA A 108 -15.25 -10.62 8.13
N LEU A 109 -16.07 -10.09 9.05
CA LEU A 109 -15.65 -9.91 10.43
C LEU A 109 -15.43 -11.25 11.15
N GLU A 110 -16.27 -12.25 10.89
CA GLU A 110 -16.11 -13.59 11.45
C GLU A 110 -14.75 -14.20 11.04
N ARG A 111 -14.43 -14.17 9.75
CA ARG A 111 -13.17 -14.72 9.22
C ARG A 111 -11.93 -13.98 9.73
N LEU A 112 -12.01 -12.65 9.82
CA LEU A 112 -10.91 -11.84 10.32
C LEU A 112 -10.66 -12.06 11.81
N VAL A 113 -11.70 -12.12 12.63
CA VAL A 113 -11.60 -12.41 14.08
C VAL A 113 -11.07 -13.82 14.29
N ALA A 114 -11.64 -14.82 13.60
CA ALA A 114 -11.19 -16.22 13.71
C ALA A 114 -9.70 -16.36 13.32
N MET A 115 -9.25 -15.63 12.30
CA MET A 115 -7.83 -15.60 11.92
C MET A 115 -6.96 -14.96 13.01
N ALA A 116 -7.36 -13.80 13.53
CA ALA A 116 -6.62 -13.10 14.59
C ALA A 116 -6.48 -13.94 15.86
N ASP A 117 -7.57 -14.59 16.26
CA ASP A 117 -7.60 -15.44 17.45
C ASP A 117 -6.75 -16.71 17.27
N ARG A 118 -6.86 -17.39 16.11
CA ARG A 118 -6.09 -18.60 15.80
C ARG A 118 -4.60 -18.34 15.66
N ALA A 119 -4.23 -17.28 14.96
CA ALA A 119 -2.81 -16.96 14.69
C ALA A 119 -2.14 -16.16 15.81
N GLY A 120 -2.90 -15.59 16.74
CA GLY A 120 -2.42 -14.71 17.80
C GLY A 120 -1.77 -13.43 17.24
N THR A 121 -2.20 -12.97 16.07
CA THR A 121 -1.65 -11.76 15.41
C THR A 121 -2.43 -10.51 15.78
N ASP A 122 -1.75 -9.37 15.69
CA ASP A 122 -2.33 -8.09 16.05
C ASP A 122 -2.98 -7.36 14.87
N VAL A 123 -2.61 -7.74 13.64
CA VAL A 123 -3.20 -7.15 12.43
C VAL A 123 -3.61 -8.23 11.44
N VAL A 124 -4.83 -8.15 10.92
CA VAL A 124 -5.32 -9.06 9.89
C VAL A 124 -5.80 -8.30 8.66
N LEU A 125 -5.23 -8.66 7.51
CA LEU A 125 -5.67 -8.16 6.21
C LEU A 125 -6.71 -9.10 5.63
N GLY A 126 -7.89 -8.57 5.27
CA GLY A 126 -8.86 -9.26 4.43
C GLY A 126 -8.68 -8.92 2.95
N ARG A 127 -8.97 -9.86 2.05
CA ARG A 127 -8.92 -9.60 0.61
C ARG A 127 -9.86 -8.46 0.23
N LEU A 128 -9.30 -7.52 -0.54
CA LEU A 128 -10.02 -6.38 -1.09
C LEU A 128 -10.53 -6.70 -2.50
N LYS A 129 -11.77 -6.31 -2.79
CA LYS A 129 -12.39 -6.39 -4.11
C LYS A 129 -12.82 -5.01 -4.57
N GLY A 130 -12.46 -4.61 -5.77
CA GLY A 130 -12.92 -3.35 -6.35
C GLY A 130 -14.30 -3.48 -6.99
N VAL A 131 -15.18 -2.53 -6.71
CA VAL A 131 -16.47 -2.34 -7.37
C VAL A 131 -16.38 -1.07 -8.20
N GLY A 132 -16.40 -1.21 -9.52
CA GLY A 132 -16.18 -0.08 -10.43
C GLY A 132 -14.74 0.46 -10.45
N ARG A 133 -13.79 -0.14 -9.71
CA ARG A 133 -12.39 0.27 -9.64
C ARG A 133 -11.43 -0.91 -9.53
N LYS A 134 -10.17 -0.70 -9.95
CA LYS A 134 -9.11 -1.70 -9.78
C LYS A 134 -8.46 -1.57 -8.40
N VAL A 135 -8.15 -2.71 -7.77
CA VAL A 135 -7.42 -2.80 -6.50
C VAL A 135 -6.21 -3.70 -6.66
N GLY A 136 -5.17 -3.44 -5.86
CA GLY A 136 -4.00 -4.30 -5.81
C GLY A 136 -4.33 -5.65 -5.17
N SER A 137 -3.84 -6.75 -5.75
CA SER A 137 -4.12 -8.11 -5.27
C SER A 137 -2.88 -8.91 -4.87
N SER A 138 -1.69 -8.36 -5.09
CA SER A 138 -0.44 -9.12 -4.91
C SER A 138 -0.16 -9.58 -3.47
N MET A 139 -0.74 -8.92 -2.48
CA MET A 139 -0.66 -9.27 -1.06
C MET A 139 -1.66 -10.39 -0.67
N PHE A 140 -2.68 -10.63 -1.52
CA PHE A 140 -3.73 -11.63 -1.30
C PHE A 140 -3.55 -12.88 -2.16
N ALA A 141 -2.30 -13.30 -2.41
CA ALA A 141 -2.01 -14.48 -3.22
C ALA A 141 -2.44 -15.79 -2.53
N ARG A 142 -2.44 -15.82 -1.21
CA ARG A 142 -2.88 -16.94 -0.37
C ARG A 142 -3.23 -16.46 1.04
N THR A 143 -4.06 -17.22 1.73
CA THR A 143 -4.33 -17.06 3.16
C THR A 143 -3.10 -17.52 3.95
N GLU A 144 -2.63 -16.69 4.90
CA GLU A 144 -1.45 -16.95 5.72
C GLU A 144 -1.71 -16.52 7.17
N GLU A 145 -1.47 -17.43 8.11
CA GLU A 145 -1.63 -17.13 9.54
C GLU A 145 -0.62 -16.12 10.05
N ARG A 146 0.61 -16.15 9.52
CA ARG A 146 1.64 -15.17 9.88
C ARG A 146 2.55 -14.90 8.70
N VAL A 147 2.61 -13.65 8.28
CA VAL A 147 3.51 -13.19 7.22
C VAL A 147 4.68 -12.41 7.80
N ASP A 148 5.85 -12.56 7.19
CA ASP A 148 6.98 -11.69 7.47
C ASP A 148 6.81 -10.38 6.69
N VAL A 149 6.65 -9.28 7.41
CA VAL A 149 6.44 -7.93 6.86
C VAL A 149 7.56 -7.52 5.90
N HIS A 150 8.80 -7.91 6.21
CA HIS A 150 9.97 -7.51 5.44
C HIS A 150 10.13 -8.26 4.11
N SER A 151 9.61 -9.49 4.00
CA SER A 151 9.76 -10.31 2.78
C SER A 151 8.46 -10.51 2.00
N SER A 152 7.32 -10.14 2.59
CA SER A 152 6.00 -10.29 1.95
C SER A 152 5.55 -9.02 1.21
N ARG A 153 4.39 -9.14 0.53
CA ARG A 153 3.78 -8.04 -0.21
C ARG A 153 2.85 -7.15 0.66
N VAL A 154 2.68 -7.46 1.95
CA VAL A 154 1.77 -6.71 2.84
C VAL A 154 2.20 -5.26 3.02
N VAL A 155 3.50 -4.95 2.91
CA VAL A 155 4.02 -3.57 2.93
C VAL A 155 3.45 -2.67 1.83
N PHE A 156 2.84 -3.26 0.79
CA PHE A 156 2.16 -2.51 -0.28
C PHE A 156 0.67 -2.27 0.01
N ALA A 157 0.13 -2.81 1.12
CA ALA A 157 -1.24 -2.64 1.58
C ALA A 157 -1.24 -1.85 2.90
N LEU A 158 -1.06 -0.55 2.83
CA LEU A 158 -0.96 0.33 4.00
C LEU A 158 -2.23 1.18 4.25
N SER A 159 -3.35 0.84 3.62
CA SER A 159 -4.64 1.45 3.94
C SER A 159 -5.15 1.01 5.31
N ALA A 160 -6.08 1.76 5.90
CA ALA A 160 -6.61 1.47 7.24
C ALA A 160 -7.61 0.30 7.30
N GLN A 161 -8.12 -0.19 6.16
CA GLN A 161 -9.14 -1.25 6.07
C GLN A 161 -8.55 -2.62 6.48
N LYS A 162 -8.37 -2.81 7.78
CA LYS A 162 -7.84 -4.01 8.43
C LYS A 162 -8.42 -4.19 9.81
N LEU A 163 -8.38 -5.41 10.31
CA LEU A 163 -8.65 -5.70 11.70
C LEU A 163 -7.38 -5.46 12.52
N PHE A 164 -7.45 -4.59 13.52
CA PHE A 164 -6.36 -4.28 14.45
C PHE A 164 -6.75 -4.72 15.86
N ARG A 165 -5.83 -5.35 16.60
CA ARG A 165 -6.02 -5.60 18.02
C ARG A 165 -6.02 -4.28 18.78
N ARG A 166 -7.11 -3.95 19.50
CA ARG A 166 -7.25 -2.69 20.21
C ARG A 166 -6.15 -2.49 21.27
N GLU A 167 -5.74 -3.56 21.95
CA GLU A 167 -4.65 -3.52 22.92
C GLU A 167 -3.33 -3.04 22.30
N LEU A 168 -2.99 -3.48 21.07
CA LEU A 168 -1.83 -2.95 20.33
C LEU A 168 -1.95 -1.44 20.17
N LEU A 169 -3.08 -0.95 19.66
CA LEU A 169 -3.29 0.47 19.37
C LEU A 169 -3.17 1.30 20.65
N SER A 170 -3.80 0.85 21.75
CA SER A 170 -3.74 1.54 23.06
C SER A 170 -2.34 1.52 23.66
N ARG A 171 -1.65 0.37 23.63
CA ARG A 171 -0.28 0.22 24.18
C ARG A 171 0.72 1.10 23.45
N LEU A 172 0.53 1.32 22.16
CA LEU A 172 1.42 2.13 21.33
C LEU A 172 1.00 3.61 21.28
N GLY A 173 -0.20 3.95 21.77
CA GLY A 173 -0.78 5.28 21.61
C GLY A 173 -0.96 5.64 20.13
N LEU A 174 -1.31 4.66 19.29
CA LEU A 174 -1.45 4.87 17.83
C LEU A 174 -2.71 5.68 17.54
N GLU A 175 -2.53 6.80 16.87
CA GLU A 175 -3.57 7.63 16.28
C GLU A 175 -3.19 7.98 14.84
N PHE A 176 -4.19 8.34 14.04
CA PHE A 176 -3.94 8.90 12.70
C PHE A 176 -3.41 10.32 12.83
N ASP A 177 -2.39 10.66 12.08
CA ASP A 177 -1.82 12.01 12.08
C ASP A 177 -2.77 13.01 11.39
N GLU A 178 -3.40 13.87 12.18
CA GLU A 178 -4.36 14.88 11.69
C GLU A 178 -3.68 16.05 10.97
N THR A 179 -2.36 16.17 11.05
CA THR A 179 -1.58 17.20 10.34
C THR A 179 -1.31 16.81 8.88
N LEU A 180 -1.56 15.52 8.53
CA LEU A 180 -1.36 15.00 7.19
C LEU A 180 -2.68 15.01 6.41
N PRO A 181 -2.79 15.81 5.33
CA PRO A 181 -3.98 15.81 4.48
C PRO A 181 -4.17 14.50 3.69
N THR A 182 -3.14 13.66 3.63
CA THR A 182 -3.15 12.36 2.93
C THR A 182 -2.01 11.47 3.43
N GLY A 183 -2.19 10.14 3.36
CA GLY A 183 -1.17 9.15 3.70
C GLY A 183 -1.06 8.83 5.19
N GLU A 184 -1.94 9.35 6.00
CA GLU A 184 -2.10 9.10 7.43
C GLU A 184 -2.26 7.61 7.74
N ASP A 185 -3.02 6.91 6.90
CA ASP A 185 -3.26 5.46 6.98
C ASP A 185 -1.99 4.65 6.78
N SER A 186 -1.09 5.13 5.94
CA SER A 186 0.18 4.44 5.66
C SER A 186 1.13 4.49 6.86
N LEU A 187 1.16 5.59 7.61
CA LEU A 187 1.94 5.72 8.83
C LEU A 187 1.37 4.81 9.92
N PHE A 188 0.08 4.96 10.20
CA PHE A 188 -0.64 4.17 11.19
C PHE A 188 -0.44 2.66 10.98
N THR A 189 -0.69 2.21 9.74
CA THR A 189 -0.59 0.80 9.40
C THR A 189 0.86 0.29 9.44
N MET A 190 1.82 1.05 8.93
CA MET A 190 3.24 0.66 8.96
C MET A 190 3.73 0.51 10.40
N GLU A 191 3.39 1.44 11.29
CA GLU A 191 3.77 1.35 12.69
C GLU A 191 3.13 0.13 13.37
N ALA A 192 1.84 -0.13 13.13
CA ALA A 192 1.15 -1.33 13.62
C ALA A 192 1.81 -2.61 13.11
N TYR A 193 2.25 -2.66 11.85
CA TYR A 193 2.96 -3.82 11.28
C TYR A 193 4.32 -4.07 11.93
N LEU A 194 5.08 -3.02 12.18
CA LEU A 194 6.46 -3.14 12.68
C LEU A 194 6.53 -3.35 14.19
N ARG A 195 5.53 -2.86 14.95
CA ARG A 195 5.53 -2.92 16.41
C ARG A 195 4.52 -3.92 16.98
N GLY A 196 3.66 -4.48 16.13
CA GLY A 196 2.65 -5.48 16.50
C GLY A 196 3.23 -6.89 16.58
N ASN A 197 2.46 -7.80 17.18
CA ASN A 197 2.78 -9.24 17.23
C ASN A 197 2.32 -9.96 15.97
N GLY A 198 2.85 -9.54 14.80
CA GLY A 198 2.63 -10.20 13.51
C GLY A 198 1.37 -9.75 12.76
N VAL A 199 1.35 -10.16 11.51
CA VAL A 199 0.35 -9.82 10.52
C VAL A 199 -0.17 -11.11 9.87
N SER A 200 -1.49 -11.25 9.71
CA SER A 200 -2.15 -12.35 9.01
C SER A 200 -2.83 -11.87 7.75
N VAL A 201 -3.11 -12.78 6.82
CA VAL A 201 -3.82 -12.50 5.57
C VAL A 201 -4.94 -13.51 5.35
N VAL A 202 -6.17 -13.02 5.16
CA VAL A 202 -7.34 -13.78 4.69
C VAL A 202 -7.51 -13.47 3.20
N ALA A 203 -7.18 -14.42 2.33
CA ALA A 203 -7.18 -14.23 0.88
C ALA A 203 -8.18 -15.11 0.12
N ASP A 204 -8.88 -15.99 0.78
CA ASP A 204 -9.85 -16.94 0.24
C ASP A 204 -11.29 -16.40 0.20
N TYR A 205 -11.51 -15.21 0.78
CA TYR A 205 -12.81 -14.55 0.81
C TYR A 205 -12.69 -13.04 0.54
N ASP A 206 -13.64 -12.45 -0.20
CA ASP A 206 -13.69 -11.01 -0.46
C ASP A 206 -14.24 -10.28 0.77
N CYS A 207 -13.35 -9.94 1.71
CA CYS A 207 -13.75 -9.36 2.99
C CYS A 207 -14.23 -7.91 2.87
N TYR A 208 -13.68 -7.15 1.95
CA TYR A 208 -13.91 -5.71 1.85
C TYR A 208 -14.07 -5.28 0.39
N HIS A 209 -15.12 -4.51 0.12
CA HIS A 209 -15.45 -4.04 -1.21
C HIS A 209 -15.20 -2.53 -1.32
N LEU A 210 -14.19 -2.16 -2.10
CA LEU A 210 -13.85 -0.77 -2.41
C LEU A 210 -14.69 -0.27 -3.59
N VAL A 211 -15.55 0.70 -3.32
CA VAL A 211 -16.50 1.25 -4.31
C VAL A 211 -15.89 2.45 -5.05
N ALA A 212 -16.13 2.54 -6.34
CA ALA A 212 -15.91 3.77 -7.09
C ALA A 212 -17.13 4.68 -6.94
N ARG A 213 -16.94 5.87 -6.33
CA ARG A 213 -18.01 6.88 -6.26
C ARG A 213 -18.25 7.51 -7.63
N ASP A 214 -19.51 7.61 -8.02
CA ASP A 214 -19.91 8.20 -9.30
C ASP A 214 -19.88 9.74 -9.29
N ASP A 215 -19.94 10.35 -8.10
CA ASP A 215 -19.91 11.79 -7.88
C ASP A 215 -18.51 12.44 -8.03
N GLY A 216 -17.47 11.62 -8.22
CA GLY A 216 -16.08 12.09 -8.35
C GLY A 216 -15.45 12.66 -7.08
N LYS A 217 -16.15 12.62 -5.94
CA LYS A 217 -15.73 13.22 -4.65
C LYS A 217 -14.79 12.32 -3.83
N HIS A 218 -13.98 11.47 -4.47
CA HIS A 218 -12.96 10.69 -3.75
C HIS A 218 -11.92 11.58 -3.10
N ALA A 219 -11.66 11.40 -1.82
CA ALA A 219 -10.64 12.14 -1.07
C ALA A 219 -9.23 12.03 -1.71
N THR A 220 -8.88 10.87 -2.26
CA THR A 220 -7.58 10.59 -2.91
C THR A 220 -7.32 11.36 -4.20
N ARG A 221 -8.34 11.93 -4.84
CA ARG A 221 -8.19 12.71 -6.08
C ARG A 221 -7.99 14.21 -5.85
N ARG A 222 -8.24 14.70 -4.63
CA ARG A 222 -8.13 16.11 -4.27
C ARG A 222 -6.76 16.39 -3.69
N GLY A 223 -6.04 17.33 -4.25
CA GLY A 223 -4.85 17.89 -3.62
C GLY A 223 -3.68 18.12 -4.56
N SER A 224 -2.92 19.14 -4.24
CA SER A 224 -1.63 19.48 -4.83
C SER A 224 -0.59 18.42 -4.46
N TYR A 225 0.56 18.43 -5.12
CA TYR A 225 1.61 17.45 -4.87
C TYR A 225 2.36 17.61 -3.52
N PRO A 226 2.50 18.80 -2.90
CA PRO A 226 3.29 18.96 -1.68
C PRO A 226 2.84 18.06 -0.51
N PRO A 227 1.54 17.90 -0.18
CA PRO A 227 1.09 17.01 0.88
C PRO A 227 1.50 15.55 0.67
N ARG A 228 1.61 15.11 -0.59
CA ARG A 228 2.07 13.75 -0.91
C ARG A 228 3.55 13.56 -0.55
N PHE A 229 4.40 14.56 -0.78
CA PHE A 229 5.79 14.52 -0.36
C PHE A 229 5.92 14.55 1.17
N GLN A 230 5.09 15.33 1.86
CA GLN A 230 5.04 15.35 3.32
C GLN A 230 4.75 13.95 3.88
N ALA A 231 3.68 13.30 3.39
CA ALA A 231 3.31 11.94 3.80
C ALA A 231 4.40 10.90 3.49
N LEU A 232 5.03 11.00 2.32
CA LEU A 232 6.11 10.08 1.93
C LEU A 232 7.37 10.27 2.78
N THR A 233 7.70 11.51 3.13
CA THR A 233 8.80 11.83 4.03
C THR A 233 8.51 11.27 5.42
N ALA A 234 7.33 11.51 5.97
CA ALA A 234 6.92 11.00 7.27
C ALA A 234 6.95 9.47 7.33
N LEU A 235 6.45 8.77 6.29
CA LEU A 235 6.52 7.31 6.19
C LEU A 235 7.97 6.81 6.12
N THR A 236 8.82 7.49 5.37
CA THR A 236 10.24 7.14 5.24
C THR A 236 10.96 7.29 6.58
N GLU A 237 10.71 8.39 7.28
CA GLU A 237 11.29 8.67 8.60
C GLU A 237 10.79 7.71 9.68
N LEU A 238 9.51 7.33 9.64
CA LEU A 238 8.94 6.29 10.51
C LEU A 238 9.70 4.96 10.32
N ILE A 239 9.88 4.51 9.08
CA ILE A 239 10.61 3.27 8.77
C ILE A 239 12.05 3.36 9.28
N VAL A 240 12.73 4.48 9.04
CA VAL A 240 14.13 4.69 9.46
C VAL A 240 14.27 4.73 10.98
N ARG A 241 13.29 5.29 11.67
CA ARG A 241 13.24 5.34 13.15
C ARG A 241 13.04 3.96 13.76
N LEU A 242 12.18 3.12 13.15
CA LEU A 242 11.79 1.83 13.71
C LEU A 242 12.70 0.66 13.28
N GLU A 243 13.34 0.76 12.11
CA GLU A 243 14.21 -0.29 11.57
C GLU A 243 15.68 0.18 11.50
N PRO A 244 16.61 -0.56 12.09
CA PRO A 244 18.03 -0.25 11.99
C PRO A 244 18.54 -0.39 10.54
N PRO A 245 19.68 0.27 10.20
CA PRO A 245 20.30 0.10 8.88
C PRO A 245 20.52 -1.36 8.53
N GLY A 246 20.12 -1.76 7.31
CA GLY A 246 20.33 -3.12 6.83
C GLY A 246 19.29 -3.58 5.81
N PRO A 247 19.36 -4.86 5.38
CA PRO A 247 18.51 -5.40 4.32
C PRO A 247 17.00 -5.30 4.58
N LYS A 248 16.58 -5.38 5.85
CA LYS A 248 15.17 -5.25 6.25
C LYS A 248 14.66 -3.84 6.01
N ARG A 249 15.40 -2.82 6.48
CA ARG A 249 15.05 -1.42 6.22
C ARG A 249 15.05 -1.09 4.74
N ASP A 250 16.08 -1.54 3.99
CA ASP A 250 16.13 -1.36 2.54
C ASP A 250 14.90 -1.93 1.84
N GLN A 251 14.40 -3.10 2.28
CA GLN A 251 13.21 -3.71 1.74
C GLN A 251 11.94 -2.88 1.99
N LEU A 252 11.78 -2.34 3.20
CA LEU A 252 10.64 -1.49 3.53
C LEU A 252 10.67 -0.16 2.76
N LEU A 253 11.86 0.41 2.59
CA LEU A 253 12.05 1.66 1.85
C LEU A 253 11.71 1.54 0.35
N VAL A 254 11.70 0.33 -0.23
CA VAL A 254 11.25 0.15 -1.62
C VAL A 254 9.86 0.74 -1.84
N ARG A 255 8.94 0.61 -0.88
CA ARG A 255 7.56 1.09 -1.05
C ARG A 255 7.44 2.61 -1.18
N PRO A 256 7.92 3.46 -0.23
CA PRO A 256 7.81 4.91 -0.40
C PRO A 256 8.53 5.41 -1.65
N PHE A 257 9.62 4.77 -2.07
CA PHE A 257 10.29 5.12 -3.32
C PHE A 257 9.48 4.73 -4.57
N THR A 258 8.91 3.52 -4.64
CA THR A 258 8.27 3.01 -5.87
C THR A 258 6.79 3.37 -5.97
N VAL A 259 6.03 3.29 -4.88
CA VAL A 259 4.59 3.58 -4.88
C VAL A 259 4.30 5.06 -4.67
N GLY A 260 5.24 5.80 -4.09
CA GLY A 260 5.08 7.21 -3.79
C GLY A 260 5.94 8.11 -4.68
N LEU A 261 7.25 8.14 -4.39
CA LEU A 261 8.16 9.10 -5.02
C LEU A 261 8.22 8.93 -6.55
N LEU A 262 8.35 7.70 -7.05
CA LEU A 262 8.38 7.41 -8.48
C LEU A 262 7.15 7.95 -9.23
N GLN A 263 5.97 7.92 -8.59
CA GLN A 263 4.74 8.45 -9.18
C GLN A 263 4.78 9.97 -9.37
N GLN A 264 5.56 10.70 -8.56
CA GLN A 264 5.71 12.16 -8.70
C GLN A 264 6.66 12.54 -9.84
N PHE A 265 7.52 11.61 -10.28
CA PHE A 265 8.54 11.79 -11.32
C PHE A 265 8.30 10.90 -12.55
N GLY A 266 7.03 10.61 -12.86
CA GLY A 266 6.64 9.86 -14.06
C GLY A 266 6.60 10.73 -15.33
N PRO A 267 6.19 10.14 -16.49
CA PRO A 267 6.17 10.86 -17.78
C PRO A 267 5.34 12.15 -17.83
N HIS A 268 4.38 12.33 -16.91
CA HIS A 268 3.61 13.57 -16.78
C HIS A 268 4.50 14.77 -16.40
N LEU A 269 5.64 14.53 -15.76
CA LEU A 269 6.61 15.57 -15.39
C LEU A 269 7.10 16.35 -16.61
N LEU A 270 7.15 15.74 -17.79
CA LEU A 270 7.57 16.39 -19.04
C LEU A 270 6.64 17.56 -19.44
N LYS A 271 5.39 17.54 -18.97
CA LYS A 271 4.39 18.58 -19.23
C LYS A 271 4.35 19.68 -18.16
N GLU A 272 5.05 19.49 -17.05
CA GLU A 272 5.08 20.46 -15.96
C GLU A 272 6.12 21.57 -16.23
N SER A 273 5.93 22.75 -15.63
CA SER A 273 6.90 23.84 -15.73
C SER A 273 8.22 23.47 -15.05
N GLU A 274 9.30 24.15 -15.43
CA GLU A 274 10.61 23.94 -14.81
C GLU A 274 10.59 24.24 -13.31
N GLU A 275 9.86 25.29 -12.92
CA GLU A 275 9.66 25.65 -11.51
C GLU A 275 9.04 24.51 -10.70
N VAL A 276 7.95 23.90 -11.21
CA VAL A 276 7.29 22.76 -10.57
C VAL A 276 8.23 21.55 -10.47
N ARG A 277 8.98 21.26 -11.53
CA ARG A 277 9.97 20.16 -11.52
C ARG A 277 11.05 20.36 -10.46
N ARG A 278 11.56 21.60 -10.36
CA ARG A 278 12.59 21.97 -9.37
C ARG A 278 12.04 21.89 -7.96
N HIS A 279 10.84 22.43 -7.71
CA HIS A 279 10.18 22.35 -6.41
C HIS A 279 9.92 20.89 -5.97
N LYS A 280 9.47 20.01 -6.90
CA LYS A 280 9.33 18.58 -6.59
C LYS A 280 10.65 17.94 -6.19
N LEU A 281 11.75 18.34 -6.83
CA LEU A 281 13.08 17.84 -6.48
C LEU A 281 13.51 18.29 -5.07
N GLU A 282 13.24 19.54 -4.71
CA GLU A 282 13.48 20.07 -3.36
C GLU A 282 12.68 19.30 -2.31
N LEU A 283 11.39 19.07 -2.58
CA LEU A 283 10.52 18.28 -1.68
C LEU A 283 10.94 16.80 -1.57
N ALA A 284 11.65 16.25 -2.57
CA ALA A 284 12.17 14.89 -2.52
C ALA A 284 13.44 14.76 -1.68
N ALA A 285 14.16 15.85 -1.45
CA ALA A 285 15.48 15.82 -0.79
C ALA A 285 15.50 15.11 0.58
N PRO A 286 14.51 15.28 1.48
CA PRO A 286 14.49 14.55 2.74
C PRO A 286 14.43 13.03 2.59
N MET A 287 13.79 12.51 1.53
CA MET A 287 13.72 11.07 1.25
C MET A 287 14.98 10.57 0.58
N VAL A 288 15.51 11.32 -0.37
CA VAL A 288 16.66 10.95 -1.21
C VAL A 288 17.90 10.63 -0.38
N ARG A 289 18.08 11.24 0.78
CA ARG A 289 19.19 10.91 1.71
C ARG A 289 19.20 9.44 2.14
N TYR A 290 18.07 8.75 2.03
CA TYR A 290 17.94 7.32 2.33
C TYR A 290 18.03 6.43 1.09
N TRP A 291 18.27 7.02 -0.10
CA TRP A 291 18.51 6.28 -1.32
C TRP A 291 19.86 5.56 -1.23
N SER A 292 19.81 4.26 -1.07
CA SER A 292 20.98 3.40 -0.93
C SER A 292 21.07 2.41 -2.09
N ARG A 293 22.24 1.80 -2.26
CA ARG A 293 22.40 0.69 -3.19
C ARG A 293 21.49 -0.49 -2.81
N GLY A 294 21.30 -0.75 -1.50
CA GLY A 294 20.44 -1.81 -1.03
C GLY A 294 18.99 -1.62 -1.45
N VAL A 295 18.46 -0.39 -1.42
CA VAL A 295 17.14 -0.03 -1.95
C VAL A 295 17.13 -0.16 -3.48
N ALA A 296 18.12 0.43 -4.15
CA ALA A 296 18.21 0.48 -5.60
C ALA A 296 18.23 -0.91 -6.25
N ASP A 297 18.98 -1.85 -5.68
CA ASP A 297 19.12 -3.21 -6.23
C ASP A 297 17.81 -4.05 -6.13
N ARG A 298 16.81 -3.56 -5.38
CA ARG A 298 15.46 -4.15 -5.24
C ARG A 298 14.42 -3.58 -6.21
N ILE A 299 14.81 -2.61 -7.03
CA ILE A 299 13.94 -1.88 -7.96
C ILE A 299 14.35 -2.19 -9.39
N LYS A 300 13.40 -2.27 -10.31
CA LYS A 300 13.68 -2.51 -11.74
C LYS A 300 14.51 -1.38 -12.34
N VAL A 301 15.33 -1.70 -13.35
CA VAL A 301 16.29 -0.75 -13.96
C VAL A 301 15.61 0.56 -14.38
N GLY A 302 14.49 0.53 -15.11
CA GLY A 302 13.82 1.75 -15.58
C GLY A 302 13.34 2.64 -14.43
N GLU A 303 12.72 2.06 -13.41
CA GLU A 303 12.25 2.76 -12.21
C GLU A 303 13.41 3.27 -11.36
N ARG A 304 14.43 2.43 -11.17
CA ARG A 304 15.66 2.76 -10.46
C ARG A 304 16.39 3.93 -11.09
N LEU A 305 16.44 3.98 -12.43
CA LEU A 305 17.11 5.03 -13.16
C LEU A 305 16.42 6.39 -12.96
N VAL A 306 15.09 6.43 -13.00
CA VAL A 306 14.31 7.63 -12.66
C VAL A 306 14.68 8.10 -11.24
N LEU A 307 14.65 7.20 -10.26
CA LEU A 307 14.97 7.54 -8.87
C LEU A 307 16.46 7.94 -8.69
N ALA A 308 17.37 7.34 -9.45
CA ALA A 308 18.77 7.72 -9.45
C ALA A 308 18.99 9.13 -10.01
N CYS A 309 18.23 9.53 -11.04
CA CYS A 309 18.25 10.90 -11.56
C CYS A 309 17.73 11.90 -10.52
N VAL A 310 16.62 11.57 -9.85
CA VAL A 310 16.08 12.37 -8.74
C VAL A 310 17.12 12.51 -7.62
N ALA A 311 17.76 11.41 -7.23
CA ALA A 311 18.78 11.41 -6.19
C ALA A 311 20.05 12.23 -6.56
N ALA A 312 20.37 12.28 -7.84
CA ALA A 312 21.50 13.07 -8.35
C ALA A 312 21.12 14.54 -8.67
N GLY A 313 19.84 14.93 -8.52
CA GLY A 313 19.37 16.27 -8.87
C GLY A 313 19.41 16.57 -10.38
N ARG A 314 19.42 15.55 -11.25
CA ARG A 314 19.64 15.67 -12.70
C ARG A 314 18.31 15.62 -13.46
N LEU A 315 17.59 16.76 -13.46
CA LEU A 315 16.32 16.90 -14.19
C LEU A 315 16.51 16.80 -15.72
N ASP A 316 17.66 17.21 -16.25
CA ASP A 316 18.04 17.08 -17.65
C ASP A 316 18.10 15.60 -18.07
N ILE A 317 18.84 14.78 -17.35
CA ILE A 317 18.95 13.34 -17.58
C ILE A 317 17.59 12.65 -17.37
N LEU A 318 16.89 13.05 -16.32
CA LEU A 318 15.55 12.53 -16.04
C LEU A 318 14.59 12.76 -17.20
N ALA A 319 14.62 13.94 -17.82
CA ALA A 319 13.76 14.26 -18.97
C ALA A 319 14.00 13.30 -20.14
N ASP A 320 15.27 13.04 -20.47
CA ASP A 320 15.64 12.11 -21.54
C ASP A 320 15.22 10.67 -21.25
N VAL A 321 15.37 10.22 -20.00
CA VAL A 321 14.92 8.89 -19.54
C VAL A 321 13.40 8.77 -19.63
N LEU A 322 12.66 9.79 -19.19
CA LEU A 322 11.19 9.81 -19.24
C LEU A 322 10.66 9.85 -20.67
N GLU A 323 11.32 10.59 -21.57
CA GLU A 323 10.99 10.63 -22.99
C GLU A 323 11.22 9.28 -23.65
N PHE A 324 12.32 8.61 -23.35
CA PHE A 324 12.61 7.26 -23.80
C PHE A 324 11.51 6.26 -23.37
N VAL A 325 11.09 6.33 -22.10
CA VAL A 325 10.01 5.48 -21.56
C VAL A 325 8.66 5.83 -22.22
N ARG A 326 8.34 7.12 -22.37
CA ARG A 326 7.11 7.61 -22.99
C ARG A 326 6.95 7.14 -24.43
N THR A 327 8.04 7.14 -25.19
CA THR A 327 8.07 6.69 -26.60
C THR A 327 8.16 5.16 -26.73
N LYS A 328 8.10 4.42 -25.60
CA LYS A 328 8.16 2.94 -25.56
C LYS A 328 9.39 2.35 -26.25
N GLN A 329 10.49 3.07 -26.25
CA GLN A 329 11.76 2.56 -26.77
C GLN A 329 12.28 1.44 -25.87
N VAL A 330 12.99 0.48 -26.48
CA VAL A 330 13.55 -0.67 -25.77
C VAL A 330 15.06 -0.46 -25.63
N PRO A 331 15.60 -0.51 -24.40
CA PRO A 331 17.02 -0.33 -24.20
C PRO A 331 17.81 -1.53 -24.74
N GLU A 332 18.98 -1.25 -25.32
CA GLU A 332 19.93 -2.28 -25.71
C GLU A 332 20.45 -3.05 -24.49
N VAL A 333 20.63 -4.37 -24.65
CA VAL A 333 21.22 -5.22 -23.61
C VAL A 333 22.75 -5.26 -23.80
N VAL A 334 23.48 -4.71 -22.84
CA VAL A 334 24.94 -4.67 -22.85
C VAL A 334 25.51 -5.65 -21.83
N THR A 335 26.36 -6.57 -22.32
CA THR A 335 27.15 -7.45 -21.46
C THR A 335 28.48 -6.77 -21.13
N GLY A 336 28.71 -6.52 -19.86
CA GLY A 336 29.58 -5.38 -19.60
C GLY A 336 30.90 -5.58 -18.89
N ASP A 337 31.25 -6.73 -18.30
CA ASP A 337 32.58 -6.88 -17.72
C ASP A 337 33.00 -8.33 -17.47
N ARG A 338 34.27 -8.52 -17.01
CA ARG A 338 34.81 -9.82 -16.61
C ARG A 338 33.99 -10.57 -15.56
N ARG A 339 33.07 -9.85 -14.87
CA ARG A 339 32.16 -10.41 -13.84
C ARG A 339 30.82 -10.85 -14.42
N GLY A 340 30.59 -10.72 -15.75
CA GLY A 340 29.37 -11.14 -16.44
C GLY A 340 28.12 -10.34 -16.06
N ARG A 341 28.27 -9.08 -15.60
CA ARG A 341 27.14 -8.20 -15.31
C ARG A 341 26.45 -7.79 -16.60
N ILE A 342 25.11 -7.68 -16.54
CA ILE A 342 24.25 -7.27 -17.65
C ILE A 342 23.68 -5.89 -17.33
N PHE A 343 23.62 -5.02 -18.33
CA PHE A 343 23.11 -3.67 -18.24
C PHE A 343 22.03 -3.43 -19.30
N LEU A 344 21.12 -2.51 -19.04
CA LEU A 344 20.20 -1.97 -20.02
C LEU A 344 20.65 -0.56 -20.39
N ALA A 345 20.98 -0.35 -21.66
CA ALA A 345 21.51 0.93 -22.17
C ALA A 345 20.38 1.93 -22.40
N TYR A 346 19.78 2.41 -21.32
CA TYR A 346 18.91 3.60 -21.34
C TYR A 346 19.74 4.85 -21.71
N PRO A 347 19.12 6.01 -22.00
CA PRO A 347 19.85 7.24 -22.25
C PRO A 347 20.94 7.52 -21.23
N HIS A 348 22.07 8.07 -21.68
CA HIS A 348 23.27 8.37 -20.89
C HIS A 348 24.01 7.16 -20.30
N PHE A 349 23.72 5.92 -20.73
CA PHE A 349 24.51 4.76 -20.34
C PHE A 349 25.96 4.92 -20.77
N GLY A 350 26.88 4.83 -19.80
CA GLY A 350 28.33 4.98 -20.05
C GLY A 350 28.84 6.43 -20.06
N ASP A 351 27.98 7.42 -20.06
CA ASP A 351 28.37 8.82 -19.93
C ASP A 351 28.73 9.14 -18.47
N ARG A 352 30.02 9.33 -18.21
CA ARG A 352 30.52 9.68 -16.87
C ARG A 352 30.15 11.08 -16.43
N ARG A 353 29.79 12.00 -17.35
CA ARG A 353 29.37 13.37 -17.04
C ARG A 353 27.93 13.44 -16.56
N SER A 354 27.13 12.39 -16.79
CA SER A 354 25.75 12.32 -16.31
C SER A 354 25.65 12.37 -14.78
N GLY A 355 26.69 11.94 -14.06
CA GLY A 355 26.64 11.77 -12.60
C GLY A 355 25.80 10.55 -12.15
N ILE A 356 25.18 9.83 -13.10
CA ILE A 356 24.38 8.64 -12.78
C ILE A 356 25.30 7.42 -12.69
N PRO A 357 25.31 6.69 -11.56
CA PRO A 357 26.21 5.57 -11.39
C PRO A 357 25.85 4.42 -12.35
N ARG A 358 26.87 3.77 -12.92
CA ARG A 358 26.66 2.65 -13.83
C ARG A 358 25.81 1.52 -13.23
N SER A 359 25.82 1.36 -11.91
CA SER A 359 24.99 0.41 -11.20
C SER A 359 23.47 0.68 -11.34
N ALA A 360 23.07 1.91 -11.64
CA ALA A 360 21.66 2.25 -11.89
C ALA A 360 21.10 1.54 -13.14
N TYR A 361 21.96 1.25 -14.10
CA TYR A 361 21.63 0.55 -15.36
C TYR A 361 21.78 -0.98 -15.28
N GLN A 362 22.30 -1.51 -14.16
CA GLN A 362 22.59 -2.94 -14.01
C GLN A 362 21.30 -3.75 -13.82
N VAL A 363 21.14 -4.83 -14.56
CA VAL A 363 20.03 -5.79 -14.39
C VAL A 363 20.18 -6.50 -13.04
N THR A 364 19.11 -6.49 -12.26
CA THR A 364 19.03 -7.11 -10.92
C THR A 364 17.88 -8.13 -10.85
N VAL A 365 17.70 -8.79 -9.71
CA VAL A 365 16.68 -9.82 -9.51
C VAL A 365 15.25 -9.36 -9.85
N PRO A 366 14.81 -8.14 -9.47
CA PRO A 366 13.48 -7.64 -9.83
C PRO A 366 13.22 -7.57 -11.34
N ASP A 367 14.25 -7.33 -12.15
CA ASP A 367 14.11 -7.28 -13.61
C ASP A 367 13.75 -8.65 -14.21
N TRP A 368 14.13 -9.74 -13.53
CA TRP A 368 13.88 -11.11 -13.96
C TRP A 368 12.55 -11.66 -13.44
N SER A 369 11.98 -11.08 -12.40
CA SER A 369 10.87 -11.67 -11.62
C SER A 369 9.48 -11.29 -12.09
N GLY A 370 9.29 -10.75 -13.30
CA GLY A 370 7.91 -10.37 -13.51
C GLY A 370 7.39 -9.83 -14.80
N SER A 371 7.98 -10.00 -15.95
CA SER A 371 7.18 -9.78 -17.15
C SER A 371 7.68 -10.53 -18.38
N ARG A 372 6.76 -11.33 -18.95
CA ARG A 372 6.86 -11.82 -20.33
C ARG A 372 6.81 -10.71 -21.40
N ARG A 373 6.77 -9.41 -21.00
CA ARG A 373 6.51 -8.28 -21.91
C ARG A 373 7.69 -7.36 -22.18
N ILE A 374 8.86 -7.54 -21.53
CA ILE A 374 10.04 -6.72 -21.81
C ILE A 374 11.26 -7.63 -22.02
N MET A 375 11.15 -8.57 -22.94
CA MET A 375 12.27 -9.16 -23.61
C MET A 375 12.06 -8.91 -25.10
N PRO A 376 12.86 -8.05 -25.75
CA PRO A 376 13.06 -8.19 -27.16
C PRO A 376 13.61 -9.60 -27.40
N THR A 377 13.22 -10.22 -28.50
CA THR A 377 13.81 -11.48 -28.97
C THR A 377 15.26 -11.19 -29.34
N VAL A 378 16.11 -11.02 -28.35
CA VAL A 378 17.54 -10.85 -28.52
C VAL A 378 18.13 -12.25 -28.46
N THR A 379 18.67 -12.69 -29.58
CA THR A 379 19.56 -13.84 -29.67
C THR A 379 20.79 -13.50 -28.83
N LEU A 380 20.76 -13.87 -27.54
CA LEU A 380 21.89 -13.67 -26.64
C LEU A 380 23.10 -14.44 -27.19
N PRO A 381 24.26 -13.80 -27.35
CA PRO A 381 25.51 -14.52 -27.63
C PRO A 381 25.70 -15.66 -26.63
N SER A 382 26.34 -16.75 -27.04
CA SER A 382 26.50 -17.97 -26.23
C SER A 382 27.04 -17.77 -24.83
N LEU A 383 27.86 -16.73 -24.63
CA LEU A 383 28.40 -16.28 -23.33
C LEU A 383 27.31 -15.70 -22.40
N ALA A 384 26.35 -14.96 -22.93
CA ALA A 384 25.25 -14.40 -22.15
C ALA A 384 24.29 -15.51 -21.70
N ARG A 385 24.05 -16.56 -22.52
CA ARG A 385 23.28 -17.77 -22.11
C ARG A 385 23.96 -18.50 -20.94
N ARG A 386 25.28 -18.55 -20.89
CA ARG A 386 26.04 -19.16 -19.78
C ARG A 386 25.96 -18.31 -18.51
N ALA A 387 25.99 -16.97 -18.60
CA ALA A 387 25.83 -16.06 -17.46
C ALA A 387 24.41 -16.13 -16.86
N VAL A 388 23.38 -16.15 -17.71
CA VAL A 388 21.98 -16.37 -17.31
C VAL A 388 21.78 -17.76 -16.67
N GLY A 389 22.43 -18.78 -17.22
CA GLY A 389 22.43 -20.15 -16.66
C GLY A 389 23.11 -20.24 -15.30
N ARG A 390 24.17 -19.45 -15.07
CA ARG A 390 24.88 -19.37 -13.76
C ARG A 390 24.04 -18.63 -12.73
N ALA A 391 23.49 -17.47 -13.06
CA ALA A 391 22.56 -16.71 -12.21
C ALA A 391 21.32 -17.52 -11.82
N ARG A 392 20.77 -18.31 -12.76
CA ARG A 392 19.65 -19.26 -12.47
C ARG A 392 20.04 -20.39 -11.53
N ARG A 393 21.29 -20.87 -11.58
CA ARG A 393 21.79 -21.92 -10.64
C ARG A 393 22.01 -21.34 -9.24
N ASP A 394 22.52 -20.13 -9.14
CA ASP A 394 22.76 -19.46 -7.87
C ASP A 394 21.44 -19.10 -7.17
N LEU A 395 20.41 -18.68 -7.91
CA LEU A 395 19.05 -18.49 -7.41
C LEU A 395 18.40 -19.80 -6.92
N ARG A 396 18.68 -20.95 -7.56
CA ARG A 396 18.24 -22.27 -7.06
C ARG A 396 18.93 -22.68 -5.77
N ARG A 397 20.21 -22.35 -5.59
CA ARG A 397 20.96 -22.58 -4.34
C ARG A 397 20.45 -21.70 -3.18
N LEU A 398 19.89 -20.54 -3.48
CA LEU A 398 19.28 -19.64 -2.50
C LEU A 398 17.82 -19.99 -2.14
N GLY A 399 17.32 -21.15 -2.56
CA GLY A 399 16.01 -21.69 -2.12
C GLY A 399 14.78 -21.08 -2.80
N VAL A 400 14.95 -20.27 -3.83
CA VAL A 400 13.82 -19.68 -4.59
C VAL A 400 13.18 -20.76 -5.48
N ARG A 401 12.12 -21.43 -4.97
CA ARG A 401 11.33 -22.40 -5.76
C ARG A 401 10.39 -21.71 -6.73
N ARG A 402 10.36 -22.21 -7.99
CA ARG A 402 9.36 -21.78 -8.98
C ARG A 402 7.96 -22.19 -8.55
N PRO A 403 6.92 -21.36 -8.77
CA PRO A 403 5.54 -21.82 -8.68
C PRO A 403 5.29 -22.89 -9.75
N ARG A 404 4.75 -24.06 -9.36
CA ARG A 404 4.38 -25.16 -10.25
C ARG A 404 3.28 -24.70 -11.21
N ARG A 405 3.49 -24.87 -12.51
CA ARG A 405 2.44 -24.71 -13.54
C ARG A 405 1.35 -25.76 -13.28
N ARG A 406 0.12 -25.35 -13.00
CA ARG A 406 -1.07 -26.18 -13.26
C ARG A 406 -1.29 -26.20 -14.77
N ARG A 407 -1.20 -27.40 -15.37
CA ARG A 407 -1.76 -27.67 -16.70
C ARG A 407 -3.27 -27.65 -16.54
N VAL A 408 -3.93 -26.67 -17.14
CA VAL A 408 -5.37 -26.76 -17.43
C VAL A 408 -5.48 -27.66 -18.66
N LYS A 409 -6.06 -28.85 -18.49
CA LYS A 409 -6.56 -29.64 -19.62
C LYS A 409 -7.78 -28.89 -20.16
N LEU A 410 -7.71 -28.47 -21.39
CA LEU A 410 -8.89 -28.15 -22.18
C LEU A 410 -9.45 -29.50 -22.67
N ASP A 411 -10.55 -29.94 -22.06
CA ASP A 411 -11.38 -30.96 -22.66
C ASP A 411 -12.24 -30.29 -23.73
N ASN A 412 -11.97 -30.68 -24.97
CA ASN A 412 -12.88 -30.49 -26.11
C ASN A 412 -14.03 -31.50 -25.97
N GLY A 413 -15.26 -31.01 -25.92
CA GLY A 413 -16.50 -31.74 -26.01
C GLY A 413 -17.64 -30.73 -26.12
#